data_41b4fa833668795646f93cdd200ea80c
#
_entry.id   41b4fa833668795646f93cdd200ea80c
#
_cell.length_a   1.000
_cell.length_b   1.000
_cell.length_c   1.000
_cell.angle_alpha   90.00
_cell.angle_beta   90.00
_cell.angle_gamma   90.00
#
_symmetry.space_group_name_H-M   'P 1'
#
loop_
_entity.id
_entity.type
_entity.pdbx_description
1 polymer ?
#
loop_
_entity_poly.entity_id
_entity_poly.type
_entity_poly.pdbx_seq_one_letter_code
_entity_poly.pdbx_strand_id
1 'polypeptide(L)'
;MKIELNENKIYLNIGSIKKEIHPFWLRERVDGEEFLDKGTQQRLFDPTTLSSEISINTATINEQFLEIDFNDGVKSKLNIDKLALEFSKEDTVIRSIPKIKWNSTLENIKDFEYKDGFFCIAKK
;
A
#
# COMPACT_ATOMS: atom_id res chain seq x y z
N MET A 1 -15.58 7.29 5.12
CA MET A 1 -14.17 7.67 5.26
C MET A 1 -14.00 9.06 4.70
N LYS A 2 -13.14 9.88 5.29
CA LYS A 2 -12.91 11.26 4.87
C LYS A 2 -11.41 11.56 4.91
N ILE A 3 -10.90 12.24 3.89
CA ILE A 3 -9.55 12.80 3.91
C ILE A 3 -9.63 14.25 4.40
N GLU A 4 -8.75 14.60 5.31
CA GLU A 4 -8.56 15.96 5.77
C GLU A 4 -7.16 16.44 5.43
N LEU A 5 -7.08 17.68 4.96
CA LEU A 5 -5.82 18.38 4.73
C LEU A 5 -5.62 19.37 5.87
N ASN A 6 -4.44 19.36 6.45
CA ASN A 6 -4.04 20.35 7.44
C ASN A 6 -2.60 20.79 7.13
N GLU A 7 -2.45 22.00 6.60
CA GLU A 7 -1.21 22.49 6.03
C GLU A 7 -0.65 21.50 4.99
N ASN A 8 0.55 20.96 5.23
CA ASN A 8 1.20 19.99 4.35
C ASN A 8 1.04 18.55 4.83
N LYS A 9 0.06 18.30 5.71
CA LYS A 9 -0.24 16.97 6.27
C LYS A 9 -1.57 16.46 5.77
N ILE A 10 -1.61 15.18 5.48
CA ILE A 10 -2.80 14.48 5.03
C ILE A 10 -3.24 13.51 6.12
N TYR A 11 -4.50 13.60 6.52
CA TYR A 11 -5.11 12.73 7.51
C TYR A 11 -6.24 11.93 6.89
N LEU A 12 -6.29 10.66 7.27
CA LEU A 12 -7.38 9.77 6.93
C LEU A 12 -8.24 9.52 8.17
N ASN A 13 -9.52 9.83 8.06
CA ASN A 13 -10.51 9.56 9.08
C ASN A 13 -11.30 8.30 8.73
N ILE A 14 -11.14 7.25 9.52
CA ILE A 14 -11.87 5.98 9.40
C ILE A 14 -12.68 5.79 10.68
N GLY A 15 -14.00 6.00 10.62
CA GLY A 15 -14.84 5.99 11.82
C GLY A 15 -14.37 7.05 12.81
N SER A 16 -13.98 6.64 14.00
CA SER A 16 -13.45 7.50 15.07
C SER A 16 -11.93 7.66 15.07
N ILE A 17 -11.24 6.98 14.16
CA ILE A 17 -9.77 6.99 14.10
C ILE A 17 -9.31 8.02 13.08
N LYS A 18 -8.43 8.94 13.52
CA LYS A 18 -7.72 9.88 12.65
C LYS A 18 -6.27 9.45 12.55
N LYS A 19 -5.82 9.07 11.34
CA LYS A 19 -4.45 8.60 11.07
C LYS A 19 -3.75 9.55 10.10
N GLU A 20 -2.56 10.03 10.43
CA GLU A 20 -1.70 10.78 9.52
C GLU A 20 -1.10 9.84 8.50
N ILE A 21 -1.12 10.24 7.23
CA ILE A 21 -0.49 9.50 6.15
C ILE A 21 0.89 10.10 5.89
N HIS A 22 1.92 9.25 5.96
CA HIS A 22 3.29 9.70 5.72
C HIS A 22 3.52 10.07 4.25
N PRO A 23 4.17 11.20 3.92
CA PRO A 23 4.43 11.61 2.54
C PRO A 23 5.15 10.56 1.70
N PHE A 24 6.14 9.89 2.28
CA PHE A 24 6.88 8.81 1.63
C PHE A 24 5.95 7.68 1.14
N TRP A 25 5.00 7.27 1.98
CA TRP A 25 4.01 6.25 1.63
C TRP A 25 3.14 6.66 0.44
N LEU A 26 2.74 7.94 0.37
CA LEU A 26 1.98 8.48 -0.77
C LEU A 26 2.85 8.56 -2.03
N ARG A 27 4.10 9.02 -1.87
CA ARG A 27 5.04 9.15 -2.99
C ARG A 27 5.37 7.80 -3.63
N GLU A 28 5.51 6.76 -2.84
CA GLU A 28 5.69 5.39 -3.33
C GLU A 28 4.50 4.90 -4.16
N ARG A 29 3.29 5.41 -3.92
CA ARG A 29 2.04 5.01 -4.59
C ARG A 29 1.66 5.86 -5.79
N VAL A 30 2.53 6.75 -6.21
CA VAL A 30 2.31 7.51 -7.45
C VAL A 30 2.12 6.54 -8.60
N ASP A 31 1.00 6.70 -9.31
CA ASP A 31 0.67 5.97 -10.53
C ASP A 31 0.83 6.90 -11.73
N GLY A 32 1.25 6.34 -12.82
CA GLY A 32 1.53 7.03 -14.06
C GLY A 32 2.45 6.17 -14.90
N GLU A 33 2.48 6.40 -16.19
CA GLU A 33 3.29 5.59 -17.11
C GLU A 33 4.79 5.64 -16.79
N GLU A 34 5.25 6.69 -16.10
CA GLU A 34 6.64 6.85 -15.67
C GLU A 34 6.97 6.04 -14.40
N PHE A 35 5.96 5.67 -13.61
CA PHE A 35 6.14 5.09 -12.29
C PHE A 35 5.60 3.67 -12.16
N LEU A 36 4.66 3.28 -13.03
CA LEU A 36 3.97 2.01 -12.96
C LEU A 36 3.80 1.39 -14.35
N ASP A 37 4.29 0.19 -14.56
CA ASP A 37 4.02 -0.57 -15.77
C ASP A 37 2.55 -1.01 -15.79
N LYS A 38 1.83 -0.63 -16.86
CA LYS A 38 0.39 -0.90 -16.98
C LYS A 38 0.05 -2.38 -17.14
N GLY A 39 0.93 -3.15 -17.77
CA GLY A 39 0.71 -4.56 -18.05
C GLY A 39 0.96 -5.44 -16.83
N THR A 40 2.06 -5.22 -16.15
CA THR A 40 2.52 -6.04 -15.02
C THR A 40 2.14 -5.45 -13.66
N GLN A 41 1.72 -4.18 -13.62
CA GLN A 41 1.46 -3.43 -12.38
C GLN A 41 2.70 -3.33 -11.48
N GLN A 42 3.88 -3.45 -12.06
CA GLN A 42 5.14 -3.32 -11.35
C GLN A 42 5.61 -1.87 -11.33
N ARG A 43 6.24 -1.49 -10.24
CA ARG A 43 6.90 -0.19 -10.10
C ARG A 43 8.10 -0.09 -11.02
N LEU A 44 8.23 1.03 -11.73
CA LEU A 44 9.35 1.31 -12.65
C LEU A 44 10.52 2.00 -11.95
N PHE A 45 10.42 2.21 -10.65
CA PHE A 45 11.49 2.77 -9.82
C PHE A 45 11.67 1.93 -8.55
N ASP A 46 12.87 2.00 -7.98
CA ASP A 46 13.15 1.37 -6.69
C ASP A 46 12.76 2.33 -5.55
N PRO A 47 11.77 1.99 -4.69
CA PRO A 47 11.38 2.84 -3.58
C PRO A 47 12.52 3.18 -2.61
N THR A 48 13.57 2.34 -2.55
CA THR A 48 14.73 2.60 -1.69
C THR A 48 15.57 3.79 -2.16
N THR A 49 15.39 4.22 -3.41
CA THR A 49 16.08 5.40 -3.97
C THR A 49 15.39 6.71 -3.63
N LEU A 50 14.17 6.66 -3.08
CA LEU A 50 13.45 7.85 -2.64
C LEU A 50 14.13 8.44 -1.40
N SER A 51 14.23 9.77 -1.36
CA SER A 51 14.73 10.46 -0.17
C SER A 51 13.82 10.25 1.03
N SER A 52 14.39 10.02 2.21
CA SER A 52 13.65 10.03 3.48
C SER A 52 13.03 11.39 3.80
N GLU A 53 13.53 12.46 3.18
CA GLU A 53 13.07 13.84 3.35
C GLU A 53 11.92 14.22 2.41
N ILE A 54 11.26 13.22 1.82
CA ILE A 54 10.06 13.46 1.00
C ILE A 54 8.99 14.15 1.85
N SER A 55 8.52 15.27 1.33
CA SER A 55 7.47 16.09 1.95
C SER A 55 6.46 16.58 0.90
N ILE A 56 5.34 17.08 1.38
CA ILE A 56 4.26 17.61 0.54
C ILE A 56 4.38 19.12 0.49
N ASN A 57 4.52 19.67 -0.71
CA ASN A 57 4.47 21.11 -0.95
C ASN A 57 3.02 21.62 -0.93
N THR A 58 2.17 20.96 -1.69
CA THR A 58 0.73 21.26 -1.75
C THR A 58 -0.09 19.99 -1.89
N ALA A 59 -1.28 20.01 -1.31
CA ALA A 59 -2.26 18.95 -1.50
C ALA A 59 -3.66 19.56 -1.64
N THR A 60 -4.43 19.03 -2.58
CA THR A 60 -5.82 19.45 -2.82
C THR A 60 -6.71 18.23 -3.04
N ILE A 61 -7.95 18.34 -2.58
CA ILE A 61 -8.98 17.31 -2.84
C ILE A 61 -9.88 17.84 -3.93
N ASN A 62 -9.94 17.10 -5.03
CA ASN A 62 -10.80 17.40 -6.17
C ASN A 62 -11.69 16.20 -6.45
N GLU A 63 -12.96 16.29 -6.11
CA GLU A 63 -13.95 15.20 -6.21
C GLU A 63 -13.47 13.91 -5.51
N GLN A 64 -13.10 12.89 -6.28
CA GLN A 64 -12.63 11.58 -5.81
C GLN A 64 -11.10 11.44 -5.86
N PHE A 65 -10.39 12.54 -6.11
CA PHE A 65 -8.95 12.52 -6.26
C PHE A 65 -8.26 13.41 -5.25
N LEU A 66 -7.16 12.90 -4.74
CA LEU A 66 -6.18 13.62 -3.95
C LEU A 66 -5.02 14.01 -4.87
N GLU A 67 -4.90 15.29 -5.17
CA GLU A 67 -3.82 15.84 -5.98
C GLU A 67 -2.73 16.35 -5.05
N ILE A 68 -1.49 15.91 -5.27
CA ILE A 68 -0.35 16.18 -4.41
C ILE A 68 0.82 16.66 -5.27
N ASP A 69 1.51 17.68 -4.80
CA ASP A 69 2.79 18.14 -5.32
C ASP A 69 3.87 17.87 -4.25
N PHE A 70 4.84 17.01 -4.58
CA PHE A 70 5.91 16.64 -3.67
C PHE A 70 7.14 17.56 -3.83
N ASN A 71 7.99 17.62 -2.80
CA ASN A 71 9.20 18.45 -2.80
C ASN A 71 10.27 17.95 -3.80
N ASP A 72 10.17 16.74 -4.31
CA ASP A 72 11.02 16.21 -5.39
C ASP A 72 10.54 16.60 -6.80
N GLY A 73 9.51 17.43 -6.90
CA GLY A 73 8.91 17.91 -8.15
C GLY A 73 7.90 16.96 -8.79
N VAL A 74 7.66 15.79 -8.18
CA VAL A 74 6.66 14.84 -8.69
C VAL A 74 5.26 15.28 -8.28
N LYS A 75 4.35 15.25 -9.25
CA LYS A 75 2.91 15.49 -9.05
C LYS A 75 2.14 14.19 -9.18
N SER A 76 1.18 14.00 -8.31
CA SER A 76 0.38 12.78 -8.26
C SER A 76 -1.10 13.10 -8.16
N LYS A 77 -1.90 12.23 -8.75
CA LYS A 77 -3.35 12.26 -8.67
C LYS A 77 -3.85 10.89 -8.21
N LEU A 78 -4.04 10.73 -6.91
CA LEU A 78 -4.41 9.47 -6.28
C LEU A 78 -5.92 9.35 -6.10
N ASN A 79 -6.49 8.22 -6.45
CA ASN A 79 -7.91 7.96 -6.21
C ASN A 79 -8.14 7.67 -4.72
N ILE A 80 -9.04 8.43 -4.10
CA ILE A 80 -9.34 8.38 -2.66
C ILE A 80 -9.91 7.01 -2.24
N ASP A 81 -10.76 6.40 -3.07
CA ASP A 81 -11.37 5.11 -2.76
C ASP A 81 -10.34 3.97 -2.79
N LYS A 82 -9.38 4.05 -3.72
CA LYS A 82 -8.26 3.10 -3.75
C LYS A 82 -7.38 3.22 -2.51
N LEU A 83 -7.02 4.45 -2.11
CA LEU A 83 -6.27 4.70 -0.88
C LEU A 83 -7.01 4.13 0.34
N ALA A 84 -8.33 4.35 0.38
CA ALA A 84 -9.18 3.84 1.41
C ALA A 84 -9.14 2.33 1.56
N LEU A 85 -9.24 1.65 0.42
CA LEU A 85 -9.23 0.20 0.38
C LEU A 85 -7.88 -0.37 0.87
N GLU A 86 -6.77 0.28 0.55
CA GLU A 86 -5.46 -0.14 1.03
C GLU A 86 -5.35 0.00 2.55
N PHE A 87 -5.78 1.15 3.10
CA PHE A 87 -5.77 1.38 4.55
C PHE A 87 -6.69 0.43 5.32
N SER A 88 -7.84 0.08 4.76
CA SER A 88 -8.76 -0.87 5.39
C SER A 88 -8.21 -2.29 5.46
N LYS A 89 -7.32 -2.65 4.53
CA LYS A 89 -6.64 -3.96 4.53
C LYS A 89 -5.54 -4.08 5.58
N GLU A 90 -4.89 -2.97 5.94
CA GLU A 90 -3.85 -2.97 6.97
C GLU A 90 -4.42 -3.28 8.37
N ASP A 91 -5.69 -2.95 8.63
CA ASP A 91 -6.37 -3.24 9.90
C ASP A 91 -7.01 -4.66 9.92
N THR A 92 -7.04 -5.37 8.81
CA THR A 92 -7.40 -6.79 8.87
C THR A 92 -6.29 -7.50 9.63
N VAL A 93 -6.59 -7.88 10.86
CA VAL A 93 -5.76 -8.75 11.70
C VAL A 93 -5.22 -9.87 10.81
N ILE A 94 -3.96 -9.76 10.42
CA ILE A 94 -3.24 -10.89 9.85
C ILE A 94 -3.32 -11.94 10.94
N ARG A 95 -4.24 -12.90 10.80
CA ARG A 95 -4.28 -14.05 11.68
C ARG A 95 -2.88 -14.60 11.65
N SER A 96 -2.18 -14.49 12.76
CA SER A 96 -0.80 -14.95 12.86
C SER A 96 -0.82 -16.44 12.56
N ILE A 97 -0.53 -16.78 11.31
CA ILE A 97 -0.31 -18.18 10.95
C ILE A 97 0.86 -18.63 11.80
N PRO A 98 0.69 -19.65 12.66
CA PRO A 98 1.77 -20.11 13.52
C PRO A 98 2.96 -20.47 12.63
N LYS A 99 4.05 -19.73 12.80
CA LYS A 99 5.28 -19.95 12.03
C LYS A 99 6.01 -21.17 12.62
N ILE A 100 6.16 -22.20 11.82
CA ILE A 100 7.02 -23.34 12.15
C ILE A 100 8.43 -23.00 11.66
N LYS A 101 9.40 -22.97 12.58
CA LYS A 101 10.81 -22.72 12.20
C LYS A 101 11.32 -23.88 11.35
N TRP A 102 11.86 -23.56 10.22
CA TRP A 102 12.57 -24.50 9.36
C TRP A 102 13.89 -24.91 10.00
N ASN A 103 14.09 -26.19 10.21
CA ASN A 103 15.38 -26.76 10.63
C ASN A 103 15.50 -28.19 10.07
N SER A 104 16.65 -28.80 10.26
CA SER A 104 16.94 -30.15 9.78
C SER A 104 16.08 -31.28 10.39
N THR A 105 15.28 -30.95 11.41
CA THR A 105 14.37 -31.91 12.08
C THR A 105 12.93 -31.78 11.60
N LEU A 106 12.65 -30.93 10.60
CA LEU A 106 11.31 -30.82 10.02
C LEU A 106 11.02 -32.02 9.13
N GLU A 107 10.35 -33.03 9.69
CA GLU A 107 10.04 -34.29 9.00
C GLU A 107 8.75 -34.25 8.18
N ASN A 108 7.82 -33.33 8.49
CA ASN A 108 6.51 -33.27 7.85
C ASN A 108 6.28 -31.91 7.16
N ILE A 109 6.65 -31.83 5.89
CA ILE A 109 6.21 -30.76 5.01
C ILE A 109 4.85 -31.19 4.45
N LYS A 110 3.82 -30.37 4.68
CA LYS A 110 2.50 -30.64 4.10
C LYS A 110 2.58 -30.50 2.58
N ASP A 111 2.24 -31.54 1.88
CA ASP A 111 2.08 -31.50 0.44
C ASP A 111 0.80 -30.72 0.08
N PHE A 112 0.89 -29.90 -0.95
CA PHE A 112 -0.23 -29.18 -1.51
C PHE A 112 -0.49 -29.71 -2.92
N GLU A 113 -1.72 -30.19 -3.17
CA GLU A 113 -2.14 -30.49 -4.53
C GLU A 113 -2.47 -29.21 -5.28
N TYR A 114 -1.91 -29.07 -6.47
CA TYR A 114 -2.26 -28.02 -7.39
C TYR A 114 -3.39 -28.49 -8.30
N LYS A 115 -4.56 -27.90 -8.16
CA LYS A 115 -5.70 -28.14 -9.06
C LYS A 115 -6.19 -26.81 -9.64
N ASP A 116 -6.28 -26.76 -10.96
CA ASP A 116 -6.93 -25.68 -11.72
C ASP A 116 -6.46 -24.26 -11.36
N GLY A 117 -5.17 -24.09 -11.10
CA GLY A 117 -4.57 -22.78 -10.81
C GLY A 117 -4.78 -22.29 -9.37
N PHE A 118 -5.33 -23.11 -8.48
CA PHE A 118 -5.54 -22.75 -7.07
C PHE A 118 -4.80 -23.71 -6.14
N PHE A 119 -4.18 -23.15 -5.08
CA PHE A 119 -3.64 -23.96 -4.00
C PHE A 119 -4.79 -24.50 -3.14
N CYS A 120 -4.98 -25.81 -3.12
CA CYS A 120 -5.89 -26.45 -2.19
C CYS A 120 -5.16 -26.78 -0.89
N ILE A 121 -5.74 -26.35 0.25
CA ILE A 121 -5.25 -26.77 1.57
C ILE A 121 -5.46 -28.27 1.69
N ALA A 122 -4.41 -29.03 2.00
CA ALA A 122 -4.49 -30.46 2.23
C ALA A 122 -5.58 -30.77 3.26
N LYS A 123 -6.51 -31.64 2.90
CA LYS A 123 -7.45 -32.21 3.88
C LYS A 123 -6.66 -32.98 4.93
N LYS A 124 -7.02 -32.78 6.19
CA LYS A 124 -6.52 -33.59 7.31
C LYS A 124 -6.90 -35.05 7.15
#